data_3f183fbee8179eea68000213e8061ebc
#
_entry.id   3f183fbee8179eea68000213e8061ebc
#
_cell.length_a   1.000
_cell.length_b   1.000
_cell.length_c   1.000
_cell.angle_alpha   90.00
_cell.angle_beta   90.00
_cell.angle_gamma   90.00
#
_symmetry.space_group_name_H-M   'P 1'
#
loop_
_entity.id
_entity.type
_entity.pdbx_description
1 polymer ?
#
loop_
_entity_poly.entity_id
_entity_poly.type
_entity_poly.pdbx_seq_one_letter_code
_entity_poly.pdbx_strand_id
1 'polypeptide(L)'
;MANEIKRRETTRIILVHFTGDKSVTFSQVSEESKRLGCQEPGVHFVIENDGRLLMGRHQSKVGAHYPEHDKVSVGILVAATRADMSEAQSIALTLLLDKLQGDYPSIESIKYIYRCAS
;
A
#
# COMPACT_ATOMS: atom_id res chain seq x y z
N MET A 1 -6.98 11.57 -22.47
CA MET A 1 -6.76 11.26 -22.12
C MET A 1 -6.24 10.49 -21.60
N ALA A 2 -5.89 10.30 -21.43
CA ALA A 2 -5.19 9.63 -21.31
C ALA A 2 -4.69 9.12 -20.19
N ASN A 3 -4.70 9.30 -19.25
CA ASN A 3 -4.03 8.86 -18.06
C ASN A 3 -4.92 8.05 -17.15
N GLU A 4 -5.79 7.32 -17.78
CA GLU A 4 -6.62 6.41 -17.03
C GLU A 4 -5.76 5.31 -16.44
N ILE A 5 -5.88 5.10 -15.14
CA ILE A 5 -5.17 4.02 -14.48
C ILE A 5 -5.92 2.73 -14.74
N LYS A 6 -5.22 1.75 -15.26
CA LYS A 6 -5.83 0.51 -15.68
C LYS A 6 -6.27 -0.33 -14.49
N ARG A 7 -7.33 -1.09 -14.72
CA ARG A 7 -7.78 -2.07 -13.76
C ARG A 7 -6.82 -3.25 -13.75
N ARG A 8 -6.54 -3.77 -12.56
CA ARG A 8 -5.65 -4.93 -12.42
C ARG A 8 -6.41 -6.19 -12.80
N GLU A 9 -5.81 -6.98 -13.67
CA GLU A 9 -6.46 -8.19 -14.17
C GLU A 9 -6.26 -9.38 -13.27
N THR A 10 -5.12 -9.44 -12.59
CA THR A 10 -4.76 -10.57 -11.75
C THR A 10 -4.13 -10.05 -10.47
N THR A 11 -4.48 -10.65 -9.33
CA THR A 11 -3.88 -10.27 -8.06
C THR A 11 -3.26 -11.52 -7.42
N ARG A 12 -1.94 -11.52 -7.30
CA ARG A 12 -1.20 -12.67 -6.82
C ARG A 12 -0.40 -12.41 -5.56
N ILE A 13 -0.11 -11.13 -5.28
CA ILE A 13 0.80 -10.75 -4.19
C ILE A 13 0.23 -9.56 -3.46
N ILE A 14 0.39 -9.55 -2.14
CA ILE A 14 0.23 -8.33 -1.35
C ILE A 14 1.63 -7.87 -0.98
N LEU A 15 1.94 -6.60 -1.26
CA LEU A 15 3.21 -6.01 -0.86
C LEU A 15 2.95 -5.03 0.28
N VAL A 16 3.58 -5.29 1.42
CA VAL A 16 3.49 -4.40 2.58
C VAL A 16 4.80 -3.63 2.67
N HIS A 17 4.71 -2.32 2.43
CA HIS A 17 5.88 -1.42 2.47
C HIS A 17 5.92 -0.72 3.81
N PHE A 18 7.04 -0.79 4.48
CA PHE A 18 7.25 -0.06 5.73
C PHE A 18 8.05 1.20 5.43
N THR A 19 7.54 2.35 5.86
CA THR A 19 8.21 3.63 5.61
C THR A 19 9.49 3.78 6.44
N GLY A 20 9.54 3.12 7.59
CA GLY A 20 10.60 3.33 8.56
C GLY A 20 10.40 4.61 9.36
N ASP A 21 9.30 5.32 9.16
CA ASP A 21 9.07 6.61 9.79
C ASP A 21 7.61 6.70 10.23
N LYS A 22 7.40 6.71 11.54
CA LYS A 22 6.06 6.74 12.13
C LYS A 22 5.30 8.03 11.83
N SER A 23 5.99 9.09 11.46
CA SER A 23 5.35 10.38 11.25
C SER A 23 4.75 10.55 9.87
N VAL A 24 4.96 9.59 8.97
CA VAL A 24 4.43 9.68 7.61
C VAL A 24 2.90 9.61 7.66
N THR A 25 2.25 10.52 6.95
CA THR A 25 0.81 10.59 6.89
C THR A 25 0.33 10.38 5.46
N PHE A 26 -0.96 10.06 5.33
CA PHE A 26 -1.57 9.92 4.02
C PHE A 26 -1.45 11.21 3.20
N SER A 27 -1.59 12.36 3.86
CA SER A 27 -1.45 13.65 3.18
C SER A 27 -0.09 13.79 2.53
N GLN A 28 0.97 13.40 3.25
CA GLN A 28 2.32 13.47 2.71
C GLN A 28 2.50 12.53 1.52
N VAL A 29 1.96 11.32 1.63
CA VAL A 29 2.03 10.36 0.53
C VAL A 29 1.31 10.89 -0.69
N SER A 30 0.14 11.47 -0.49
CA SER A 30 -0.67 12.02 -1.57
C SER A 30 0.02 13.19 -2.24
N GLU A 31 0.61 14.09 -1.44
CA GLU A 31 1.34 15.23 -1.97
C GLU A 31 2.56 14.81 -2.76
N GLU A 32 3.29 13.83 -2.25
CA GLU A 32 4.46 13.32 -2.95
C GLU A 32 4.08 12.72 -4.30
N SER A 33 2.97 12.00 -4.35
CA SER A 33 2.49 11.42 -5.60
C SER A 33 2.15 12.49 -6.61
N LYS A 34 1.50 13.57 -6.17
CA LYS A 34 1.18 14.69 -7.05
C LYS A 34 2.42 15.38 -7.56
N ARG A 35 3.42 15.52 -6.71
CA ARG A 35 4.68 16.14 -7.08
C ARG A 35 5.39 15.33 -8.17
N LEU A 36 5.21 14.02 -8.14
CA LEU A 36 5.80 13.12 -9.13
C LEU A 36 4.92 12.96 -10.37
N GLY A 37 3.83 13.71 -10.47
CA GLY A 37 2.98 13.68 -11.65
C GLY A 37 1.83 12.69 -11.59
N CYS A 38 1.62 12.05 -10.45
CA CYS A 38 0.53 11.10 -10.29
C CYS A 38 -0.70 11.80 -9.70
N GLN A 39 -1.87 11.45 -10.19
CA GLN A 39 -3.12 12.06 -9.70
C GLN A 39 -3.54 11.49 -8.37
N GLU A 40 -3.12 10.28 -8.06
CA GLU A 40 -3.45 9.63 -6.80
C GLU A 40 -2.25 8.83 -6.32
N PRO A 41 -2.22 8.45 -5.03
CA PRO A 41 -1.10 7.66 -4.51
C PRO A 41 -0.89 6.39 -5.32
N GLY A 42 0.36 5.92 -5.34
CA GLY A 42 0.69 4.69 -6.03
C GLY A 42 0.32 3.45 -5.26
N VAL A 43 0.21 3.55 -3.93
CA VAL A 43 -0.22 2.44 -3.10
C VAL A 43 -1.73 2.45 -2.97
N HIS A 44 -2.30 1.29 -2.66
CA HIS A 44 -3.74 1.17 -2.53
C HIS A 44 -4.22 1.57 -1.13
N PHE A 45 -3.41 1.32 -0.12
CA PHE A 45 -3.77 1.62 1.27
C PHE A 45 -2.59 2.21 2.03
N VAL A 46 -2.90 3.10 2.97
CA VAL A 46 -1.92 3.66 3.90
C VAL A 46 -2.44 3.44 5.30
N ILE A 47 -1.60 2.91 6.18
CA ILE A 47 -1.95 2.74 7.59
C ILE A 47 -1.06 3.68 8.39
N GLU A 48 -1.65 4.74 8.93
CA GLU A 48 -0.94 5.71 9.74
C GLU A 48 -0.64 5.16 11.13
N ASN A 49 0.22 5.82 11.86
CA ASN A 49 0.72 5.28 13.12
C ASN A 49 -0.38 5.08 14.16
N ASP A 50 -1.46 5.85 14.10
CA ASP A 50 -2.59 5.69 15.00
C ASP A 50 -3.53 4.54 14.59
N GLY A 51 -3.19 3.81 13.53
CA GLY A 51 -3.99 2.71 13.03
C GLY A 51 -5.02 3.12 12.00
N ARG A 52 -5.09 4.40 11.66
CA ARG A 52 -6.06 4.86 10.66
C ARG A 52 -5.71 4.28 9.30
N LEU A 53 -6.70 3.67 8.68
CA LEU A 53 -6.57 3.08 7.36
C LEU A 53 -7.17 4.01 6.33
N LEU A 54 -6.36 4.41 5.36
CA LEU A 54 -6.81 5.33 4.30
C LEU A 54 -6.58 4.68 2.95
N MET A 55 -7.53 4.89 2.05
CA MET A 55 -7.44 4.35 0.70
C MET A 55 -6.77 5.36 -0.21
N GLY A 56 -5.68 4.95 -0.82
CA GLY A 56 -5.03 5.77 -1.83
C GLY A 56 -5.66 5.49 -3.18
N ARG A 57 -5.06 4.58 -3.94
CA ARG A 57 -5.61 4.15 -5.22
C ARG A 57 -6.63 3.06 -4.97
N HIS A 58 -7.72 3.03 -5.74
CA HIS A 58 -8.72 1.98 -5.57
C HIS A 58 -8.06 0.61 -5.72
N GLN A 59 -8.46 -0.33 -4.86
CA GLN A 59 -7.78 -1.64 -4.79
C GLN A 59 -7.83 -2.42 -6.10
N SER A 60 -8.76 -2.12 -6.99
CA SER A 60 -8.89 -2.84 -8.26
C SER A 60 -7.95 -2.32 -9.33
N LYS A 61 -7.30 -1.18 -9.12
CA LYS A 61 -6.44 -0.57 -10.13
C LYS A 61 -5.01 -1.07 -10.02
N VAL A 62 -4.28 -0.98 -11.12
CA VAL A 62 -2.85 -1.26 -11.12
C VAL A 62 -2.15 -0.19 -10.31
N GLY A 63 -1.30 -0.59 -9.38
CA GLY A 63 -0.60 0.34 -8.53
C GLY A 63 0.65 0.92 -9.18
N ALA A 64 1.30 1.81 -8.46
CA ALA A 64 2.58 2.39 -8.85
C ALA A 64 3.44 2.46 -7.59
N HIS A 65 3.75 1.30 -7.02
CA HIS A 65 4.49 1.22 -5.76
C HIS A 65 5.67 0.26 -5.84
N TYR A 66 5.69 -0.61 -6.83
CA TYR A 66 6.78 -1.58 -7.00
C TYR A 66 6.72 -2.09 -8.43
N PRO A 67 7.45 -1.45 -9.35
CA PRO A 67 7.26 -1.70 -10.80
C PRO A 67 7.29 -3.16 -11.22
N GLU A 68 8.10 -3.99 -10.57
CA GLU A 68 8.21 -5.38 -10.95
C GLU A 68 6.94 -6.18 -10.65
N HIS A 69 6.11 -5.69 -9.73
CA HIS A 69 4.92 -6.42 -9.30
C HIS A 69 3.63 -5.62 -9.39
N ASP A 70 3.70 -4.38 -9.88
CA ASP A 70 2.52 -3.51 -9.89
C ASP A 70 1.30 -4.15 -10.55
N LYS A 71 1.53 -4.89 -11.63
CA LYS A 71 0.41 -5.46 -12.40
C LYS A 71 -0.30 -6.61 -11.68
N VAL A 72 0.32 -7.18 -10.66
CA VAL A 72 -0.23 -8.37 -9.99
C VAL A 72 -0.34 -8.21 -8.49
N SER A 73 -0.19 -6.99 -7.98
CA SER A 73 -0.13 -6.81 -6.52
C SER A 73 -1.01 -5.68 -6.00
N VAL A 74 -1.38 -5.82 -4.73
CA VAL A 74 -1.96 -4.74 -3.94
C VAL A 74 -0.86 -4.22 -3.04
N GLY A 75 -0.69 -2.90 -2.99
CA GLY A 75 0.32 -2.25 -2.15
C GLY A 75 -0.27 -1.60 -0.93
N ILE A 76 0.31 -1.89 0.22
CA ILE A 76 -0.05 -1.30 1.51
C ILE A 76 1.19 -0.60 2.04
N LEU A 77 1.03 0.65 2.47
CA LEU A 77 2.11 1.41 3.08
C LEU A 77 1.82 1.57 4.57
N VAL A 78 2.76 1.15 5.42
CA VAL A 78 2.61 1.25 6.87
C VAL A 78 3.62 2.26 7.39
N ALA A 79 3.15 3.25 8.14
CA ALA A 79 4.01 4.32 8.67
C ALA A 79 4.69 3.85 9.95
N ALA A 80 5.75 3.06 9.80
CA ALA A 80 6.51 2.49 10.90
C ALA A 80 7.59 1.58 10.34
N THR A 81 8.46 1.07 11.21
CA THR A 81 9.22 -0.13 10.89
C THR A 81 8.37 -1.32 11.34
N ARG A 82 8.71 -2.51 10.90
CA ARG A 82 7.97 -3.69 11.33
C ARG A 82 8.08 -3.88 12.84
N ALA A 83 9.26 -3.59 13.39
CA ALA A 83 9.53 -3.80 14.81
C ALA A 83 8.79 -2.81 15.70
N ASP A 84 8.54 -1.57 15.22
CA ASP A 84 7.91 -0.55 16.04
C ASP A 84 6.49 -0.21 15.61
N MET A 85 5.86 -1.08 14.84
CA MET A 85 4.45 -0.94 14.50
C MET A 85 3.62 -0.82 15.77
N SER A 86 2.69 0.13 15.80
CA SER A 86 1.81 0.25 16.95
C SER A 86 0.82 -0.92 16.97
N GLU A 87 0.22 -1.15 18.14
CA GLU A 87 -0.79 -2.18 18.24
C GLU A 87 -1.95 -1.89 17.30
N ALA A 88 -2.36 -0.63 17.22
CA ALA A 88 -3.44 -0.23 16.32
C ALA A 88 -3.10 -0.52 14.87
N GLN A 89 -1.84 -0.27 14.47
CA GLN A 89 -1.40 -0.59 13.11
C GLN A 89 -1.42 -2.10 12.86
N SER A 90 -0.97 -2.86 13.84
CA SER A 90 -0.92 -4.31 13.72
C SER A 90 -2.31 -4.89 13.51
N ILE A 91 -3.28 -4.40 14.28
CA ILE A 91 -4.67 -4.83 14.14
C ILE A 91 -5.22 -4.45 12.77
N ALA A 92 -5.01 -3.19 12.36
CA ALA A 92 -5.50 -2.71 11.08
C ALA A 92 -4.90 -3.52 9.92
N LEU A 93 -3.60 -3.79 9.98
CA LEU A 93 -2.93 -4.56 8.94
C LEU A 93 -3.48 -5.98 8.86
N THR A 94 -3.66 -6.63 10.00
CA THR A 94 -4.16 -7.99 10.04
C THR A 94 -5.55 -8.08 9.41
N LEU A 95 -6.43 -7.15 9.78
CA LEU A 95 -7.78 -7.13 9.23
C LEU A 95 -7.79 -6.86 7.73
N LEU A 96 -6.91 -5.96 7.29
CA LEU A 96 -6.81 -5.64 5.86
C LEU A 96 -6.29 -6.83 5.07
N LEU A 97 -5.28 -7.52 5.59
CA LEU A 97 -4.74 -8.70 4.91
C LEU A 97 -5.81 -9.77 4.76
N ASP A 98 -6.61 -9.99 5.80
CA ASP A 98 -7.71 -10.95 5.73
C ASP A 98 -8.73 -10.55 4.68
N LYS A 99 -9.09 -9.28 4.66
CA LYS A 99 -10.07 -8.79 3.69
C LYS A 99 -9.57 -8.98 2.26
N LEU A 100 -8.32 -8.61 2.01
CA LEU A 100 -7.76 -8.68 0.66
C LEU A 100 -7.65 -10.12 0.18
N GLN A 101 -7.28 -11.04 1.06
CA GLN A 101 -7.22 -12.45 0.69
C GLN A 101 -8.60 -13.02 0.40
N GLY A 102 -9.62 -12.50 1.06
CA GLY A 102 -11.00 -12.86 0.75
C GLY A 102 -11.47 -12.29 -0.57
N ASP A 103 -11.10 -11.03 -0.85
CA ASP A 103 -11.47 -10.38 -2.11
C ASP A 103 -10.74 -10.98 -3.31
N TYR A 104 -9.52 -11.44 -3.10
CA TYR A 104 -8.68 -11.96 -4.17
C TYR A 104 -8.10 -13.32 -3.79
N PRO A 105 -8.90 -14.39 -3.97
CA PRO A 105 -8.43 -15.74 -3.60
C PRO A 105 -7.20 -16.21 -4.36
N SER A 106 -6.84 -15.52 -5.45
CA SER A 106 -5.66 -15.85 -6.23
C SER A 106 -4.35 -15.40 -5.59
N ILE A 107 -4.42 -14.68 -4.46
CA ILE A 107 -3.20 -14.23 -3.79
C ILE A 107 -2.41 -15.44 -3.30
N GLU A 108 -1.14 -15.50 -3.69
CA GLU A 108 -0.26 -16.60 -3.38
C GLU A 108 0.72 -16.27 -2.25
N SER A 109 1.05 -14.99 -2.09
CA SER A 109 2.05 -14.60 -1.10
C SER A 109 1.87 -13.19 -0.63
N ILE A 110 2.42 -12.92 0.55
CA ILE A 110 2.48 -11.58 1.13
C ILE A 110 3.97 -11.31 1.34
N LYS A 111 4.45 -10.21 0.76
CA LYS A 111 5.85 -9.84 0.88
C LYS A 111 5.97 -8.52 1.61
N TYR A 112 7.00 -8.43 2.43
CA TYR A 112 7.26 -7.23 3.24
C TYR A 112 8.48 -6.52 2.69
N ILE A 113 8.32 -5.25 2.38
CA ILE A 113 9.36 -4.43 1.80
C ILE A 113 9.79 -3.40 2.83
N TYR A 114 11.07 -3.41 3.16
CA TYR A 114 11.62 -2.49 4.13
C TYR A 114 12.40 -1.42 3.39
N ARG A 115 12.08 -0.16 3.67
CA ARG A 115 12.87 0.91 3.11
C ARG A 115 14.18 0.98 3.84
N CYS A 116 15.25 0.97 3.09
CA CYS A 116 16.55 1.23 3.67
C CYS A 116 16.62 2.72 3.99
N ALA A 117 16.97 3.01 5.22
CA ALA A 117 17.25 4.38 5.61
C ALA A 117 18.65 4.69 5.07
N SER A 118 18.72 5.26 3.95
CA SER A 118 20.04 5.59 3.39
C SER A 118 20.18 7.09 3.20
#